data_d24a6034dc6484490135d20a82a0864e
#
_entry.id   d24a6034dc6484490135d20a82a0864e
#
_cell.length_a   1.000
_cell.length_b   1.000
_cell.length_c   1.000
_cell.angle_alpha   90.00
_cell.angle_beta   90.00
_cell.angle_gamma   90.00
#
_symmetry.space_group_name_H-M   'P 1'
#
loop_
_entity.id
_entity.type
_entity.pdbx_description
1 polymer ?
#
loop_
_entity_poly.entity_id
_entity_poly.type
_entity_poly.pdbx_seq_one_letter_code
_entity_poly.pdbx_strand_id
1 'polypeptide(L)'
;MQSRIIRAAAIGSIAVLGLTACSGGGENGGSEGGSLDVWIMQGTNPDAEAFFDDVATAFKEETGADLNVDFVQWGDAHDRFVTSIAGGTTPDVAETGTTWTAEFADAGALVPLEEHVADAGLSDDLVEGLVEAGTYDEQLYGMPWYAGVRSLIYRSDIFEELGLEAPTTWQEIVDAGSAIKEAHPDMNAFAVPGGAEFVTYPWVWGAGGEVATLDADAWTSQMNSPESVEGIEFFTGLQTEHGFSSAGATTWNEVAVLDSFTAGDTAMAVMGSWTPATIVEQNADLDGKFAAAPIPAKDGGIAPSVLGGSHLSMFNTTDDEELAFAFIEMMTTGEFADQWASETGYFPGQASLLDSAVSSDDPLVAPFATQFVDGGATLPVTPTFGAVQAKQTTNTAIQSILSGDASAQDALDAAAAEMTELLNAE
;
A
#
# COMPACT_ATOMS: atom_id res chain seq x y z
N MET A 1 -22.86 42.87 50.44
CA MET A 1 -22.00 42.97 51.61
C MET A 1 -20.61 42.70 51.13
N GLN A 2 -19.89 43.73 50.78
CA GLN A 2 -18.82 44.44 51.51
C GLN A 2 -17.66 43.45 51.83
N SER A 3 -16.53 43.60 51.24
CA SER A 3 -15.40 44.59 51.16
C SER A 3 -14.20 43.97 51.87
N ARG A 4 -12.95 44.03 51.46
CA ARG A 4 -11.95 45.09 51.26
C ARG A 4 -10.63 44.43 50.83
N ILE A 5 -10.01 44.74 49.79
CA ILE A 5 -8.81 45.54 49.55
C ILE A 5 -7.83 45.62 50.79
N ILE A 6 -6.60 45.15 50.62
CA ILE A 6 -5.39 45.81 51.12
C ILE A 6 -4.22 45.59 50.16
N ARG A 7 -3.65 46.66 49.63
CA ARG A 7 -2.35 46.81 48.99
C ARG A 7 -1.27 47.01 50.04
N ALA A 8 -0.11 46.43 49.84
CA ALA A 8 1.10 46.98 50.42
C ALA A 8 2.30 46.70 49.51
N ALA A 9 2.92 47.78 49.10
CA ALA A 9 4.21 47.86 48.35
C ALA A 9 5.32 48.14 49.35
N ALA A 10 6.54 47.65 49.07
CA ALA A 10 7.84 48.18 49.52
C ALA A 10 8.92 47.32 48.80
N ILE A 11 9.59 47.84 47.79
CA ILE A 11 10.87 48.64 47.76
C ILE A 11 12.08 47.90 48.31
N GLY A 12 12.98 47.51 47.40
CA GLY A 12 14.39 47.78 47.40
C GLY A 12 15.33 46.71 47.92
N SER A 13 16.17 46.18 47.06
CA SER A 13 17.63 46.37 47.13
C SER A 13 18.34 45.56 46.04
N ILE A 14 19.13 46.27 45.29
CA ILE A 14 20.13 45.82 44.30
C ILE A 14 21.31 45.26 45.09
N ALA A 15 21.76 44.06 44.73
CA ALA A 15 23.10 43.57 45.06
C ALA A 15 23.67 42.87 43.83
N VAL A 16 24.58 43.51 43.16
CA VAL A 16 25.53 42.99 42.17
C VAL A 16 26.68 42.33 42.88
N LEU A 17 27.03 41.11 42.53
CA LEU A 17 28.32 40.40 42.74
C LEU A 17 28.06 38.97 42.23
N GLY A 18 28.77 38.34 41.34
CA GLY A 18 30.11 38.31 40.87
C GLY A 18 30.21 37.06 40.03
N LEU A 19 30.85 37.16 38.89
CA LEU A 19 31.20 36.05 38.01
C LEU A 19 32.04 35.00 38.79
N THR A 20 31.56 33.75 38.79
CA THR A 20 32.44 32.59 38.87
C THR A 20 31.99 31.61 37.81
N ALA A 21 32.78 31.50 36.76
CA ALA A 21 32.78 30.42 35.83
C ALA A 21 33.12 29.13 36.59
N CYS A 22 32.20 28.19 36.65
CA CYS A 22 32.51 26.79 36.87
C CYS A 22 32.03 26.01 35.65
N SER A 23 32.98 25.70 34.80
CA SER A 23 32.97 24.62 33.85
C SER A 23 32.64 23.34 34.63
N GLY A 24 31.42 22.87 34.46
CA GLY A 24 30.98 21.53 34.84
C GLY A 24 30.47 20.91 33.56
N GLY A 25 31.30 20.10 32.92
CA GLY A 25 30.93 19.25 31.82
C GLY A 25 29.84 18.29 32.30
N GLY A 26 28.63 18.49 31.82
CA GLY A 26 27.66 17.44 31.64
C GLY A 26 27.93 16.87 30.25
N GLU A 27 28.54 15.71 30.19
CA GLU A 27 28.50 14.87 29.02
C GLU A 27 27.04 14.52 28.79
N ASN A 28 26.34 15.30 27.97
CA ASN A 28 25.29 14.76 27.16
C ASN A 28 26.04 13.88 26.15
N GLY A 29 25.93 12.58 26.31
CA GLY A 29 26.24 11.63 25.25
C GLY A 29 25.22 11.84 24.13
N GLY A 30 25.39 12.87 23.32
CA GLY A 30 24.85 12.94 21.97
C GLY A 30 25.71 11.98 21.15
N SER A 31 25.09 11.08 20.42
CA SER A 31 25.75 10.29 19.39
C SER A 31 26.50 11.25 18.46
N GLU A 32 27.74 10.95 18.11
CA GLU A 32 28.53 11.81 17.20
C GLU A 32 27.99 11.82 15.77
N GLY A 33 26.87 11.06 15.46
CA GLY A 33 26.30 10.85 14.15
C GLY A 33 24.89 11.41 13.91
N GLY A 34 24.24 12.05 14.91
CA GLY A 34 22.85 12.52 14.73
C GLY A 34 21.80 11.42 14.88
N SER A 35 20.59 11.68 14.39
CA SER A 35 19.49 10.70 14.31
C SER A 35 18.65 10.94 13.06
N LEU A 36 18.08 9.87 12.51
CA LEU A 36 17.16 9.89 11.39
C LEU A 36 15.78 9.36 11.86
N ASP A 37 14.73 10.11 11.61
CA ASP A 37 13.36 9.72 11.92
C ASP A 37 12.68 9.17 10.65
N VAL A 38 12.17 7.94 10.72
CA VAL A 38 11.59 7.22 9.58
C VAL A 38 10.20 6.71 9.89
N TRP A 39 9.26 6.85 8.94
CA TRP A 39 7.94 6.20 9.02
C TRP A 39 7.86 5.03 8.05
N ILE A 40 7.49 3.86 8.58
CA ILE A 40 7.27 2.62 7.83
C ILE A 40 5.82 2.19 8.00
N MET A 41 5.20 1.74 6.92
CA MET A 41 3.80 1.34 6.92
C MET A 41 3.63 -0.12 7.36
N GLN A 42 2.48 -0.40 7.99
CA GLN A 42 2.11 -1.75 8.40
C GLN A 42 0.60 -1.98 8.29
N GLY A 43 0.17 -3.23 8.41
CA GLY A 43 -1.25 -3.60 8.39
C GLY A 43 -1.52 -5.01 7.90
N THR A 44 -1.11 -5.35 6.68
CA THR A 44 -1.33 -6.68 6.07
C THR A 44 -0.06 -7.50 5.87
N ASN A 45 1.10 -6.87 5.96
CA ASN A 45 2.42 -7.50 5.92
C ASN A 45 2.81 -8.09 7.29
N PRO A 46 3.80 -8.99 7.34
CA PRO A 46 4.35 -9.51 8.59
C PRO A 46 4.86 -8.41 9.52
N ASP A 47 4.97 -8.74 10.81
CA ASP A 47 5.56 -7.84 11.81
C ASP A 47 7.03 -7.55 11.47
N ALA A 48 7.36 -6.27 11.30
CA ALA A 48 8.67 -5.81 10.85
C ALA A 48 9.57 -5.27 11.98
N GLU A 49 9.13 -5.29 13.26
CA GLU A 49 9.90 -4.70 14.36
C GLU A 49 11.32 -5.30 14.44
N ALA A 50 11.45 -6.63 14.40
CA ALA A 50 12.75 -7.30 14.49
C ALA A 50 13.66 -6.98 13.29
N PHE A 51 13.12 -6.92 12.08
CA PHE A 51 13.86 -6.55 10.89
C PHE A 51 14.42 -5.11 11.00
N PHE A 52 13.61 -4.15 11.42
CA PHE A 52 14.06 -2.77 11.57
C PHE A 52 14.99 -2.55 12.78
N ASP A 53 14.98 -3.41 13.80
CA ASP A 53 16.01 -3.42 14.84
C ASP A 53 17.39 -3.80 14.28
N ASP A 54 17.44 -4.77 13.35
CA ASP A 54 18.66 -5.15 12.65
C ASP A 54 19.13 -4.03 11.69
N VAL A 55 18.21 -3.42 10.92
CA VAL A 55 18.48 -2.25 10.08
C VAL A 55 19.05 -1.10 10.91
N ALA A 56 18.44 -0.76 12.04
CA ALA A 56 18.91 0.32 12.92
C ALA A 56 20.32 0.04 13.47
N THR A 57 20.62 -1.22 13.75
CA THR A 57 21.96 -1.62 14.20
C THR A 57 22.99 -1.43 13.09
N ALA A 58 22.70 -1.90 11.88
CA ALA A 58 23.58 -1.75 10.71
C ALA A 58 23.75 -0.28 10.31
N PHE A 59 22.68 0.48 10.29
CA PHE A 59 22.69 1.92 9.99
C PHE A 59 23.60 2.70 10.96
N LYS A 60 23.51 2.39 12.24
CA LYS A 60 24.38 3.00 13.25
C LYS A 60 25.85 2.59 13.10
N GLU A 61 26.12 1.34 12.73
CA GLU A 61 27.49 0.87 12.49
C GLU A 61 28.11 1.56 11.25
N GLU A 62 27.31 1.83 10.22
CA GLU A 62 27.78 2.45 8.99
C GLU A 62 27.91 3.97 9.09
N THR A 63 26.90 4.64 9.63
CA THR A 63 26.80 6.11 9.63
C THR A 63 27.19 6.76 10.96
N GLY A 64 27.11 6.01 12.06
CA GLY A 64 27.24 6.53 13.42
C GLY A 64 25.97 7.19 13.97
N ALA A 65 24.91 7.35 13.15
CA ALA A 65 23.65 7.94 13.53
C ALA A 65 22.66 6.93 14.13
N ASP A 66 21.76 7.39 14.99
CA ASP A 66 20.65 6.58 15.47
C ASP A 66 19.49 6.59 14.45
N LEU A 67 18.85 5.45 14.23
CA LEU A 67 17.63 5.32 13.41
C LEU A 67 16.42 5.17 14.32
N ASN A 68 15.42 6.05 14.15
CA ASN A 68 14.15 5.97 14.88
C ASN A 68 13.05 5.60 13.88
N VAL A 69 12.49 4.41 14.02
CA VAL A 69 11.43 3.92 13.13
C VAL A 69 10.08 4.02 13.84
N ASP A 70 9.10 4.68 13.22
CA ASP A 70 7.71 4.77 13.66
C ASP A 70 6.82 4.00 12.68
N PHE A 71 6.14 2.98 13.17
CA PHE A 71 5.25 2.15 12.37
C PHE A 71 3.86 2.76 12.30
N VAL A 72 3.38 3.00 11.08
CA VAL A 72 2.10 3.66 10.78
C VAL A 72 1.16 2.70 10.07
N GLN A 73 -0.08 2.62 10.54
CA GLN A 73 -1.09 1.80 9.86
C GLN A 73 -1.48 2.44 8.52
N TRP A 74 -1.50 1.65 7.43
CA TRP A 74 -1.89 2.11 6.09
C TRP A 74 -3.21 2.89 6.08
N GLY A 75 -4.20 2.44 6.87
CA GLY A 75 -5.52 3.09 6.94
C GLY A 75 -5.51 4.51 7.49
N ASP A 76 -4.48 4.89 8.25
CA ASP A 76 -4.35 6.21 8.89
C ASP A 76 -3.23 7.05 8.25
N ALA A 77 -2.42 6.43 7.38
CA ALA A 77 -1.15 7.00 6.89
C ALA A 77 -1.36 8.28 6.08
N HIS A 78 -2.27 8.28 5.10
CA HIS A 78 -2.49 9.44 4.23
C HIS A 78 -2.88 10.69 5.04
N ASP A 79 -3.86 10.58 5.94
CA ASP A 79 -4.31 11.69 6.80
C ASP A 79 -3.17 12.19 7.70
N ARG A 80 -2.32 11.28 8.19
CA ARG A 80 -1.15 11.62 8.99
C ARG A 80 -0.13 12.39 8.16
N PHE A 81 0.17 11.98 6.93
CA PHE A 81 1.05 12.71 6.01
C PHE A 81 0.51 14.11 5.71
N VAL A 82 -0.73 14.24 5.27
CA VAL A 82 -1.35 15.53 4.95
C VAL A 82 -1.25 16.50 6.14
N THR A 83 -1.54 15.99 7.35
CA THR A 83 -1.46 16.80 8.57
C THR A 83 -0.02 17.21 8.89
N SER A 84 0.94 16.29 8.76
CA SER A 84 2.35 16.53 9.08
C SER A 84 3.01 17.43 8.06
N ILE A 85 2.70 17.30 6.77
CA ILE A 85 3.16 18.21 5.69
C ILE A 85 2.67 19.63 5.98
N ALA A 86 1.38 19.79 6.26
CA ALA A 86 0.82 21.10 6.59
C ALA A 86 1.41 21.70 7.88
N GLY A 87 1.84 20.87 8.82
CA GLY A 87 2.43 21.24 10.11
C GLY A 87 3.95 21.42 10.10
N GLY A 88 4.64 20.98 9.04
CA GLY A 88 6.12 20.94 8.98
C GLY A 88 6.72 19.98 10.03
N THR A 89 6.07 18.84 10.24
CA THR A 89 6.45 17.82 11.24
C THR A 89 6.53 16.42 10.62
N THR A 90 6.93 16.35 9.35
CA THR A 90 7.19 15.09 8.65
C THR A 90 8.44 14.41 9.20
N PRO A 91 8.60 13.09 9.03
CA PRO A 91 9.89 12.43 9.27
C PRO A 91 10.93 12.89 8.24
N ASP A 92 12.17 12.44 8.39
CA ASP A 92 13.22 12.65 7.39
C ASP A 92 12.96 11.83 6.13
N VAL A 93 12.65 10.54 6.32
CA VAL A 93 12.28 9.61 5.24
C VAL A 93 10.99 8.90 5.62
N ALA A 94 10.15 8.62 4.64
CA ALA A 94 9.04 7.73 4.87
C ALA A 94 8.78 6.82 3.68
N GLU A 95 8.20 5.67 4.00
CA GLU A 95 7.49 4.85 3.04
C GLU A 95 6.25 5.60 2.56
N THR A 96 6.15 5.84 1.26
CA THR A 96 4.99 6.46 0.62
C THR A 96 4.38 5.50 -0.40
N GLY A 97 3.05 5.40 -0.41
CA GLY A 97 2.36 4.65 -1.47
C GLY A 97 2.61 5.29 -2.83
N THR A 98 2.74 4.46 -3.87
CA THR A 98 2.97 4.93 -5.26
C THR A 98 1.92 5.92 -5.76
N THR A 99 0.70 5.88 -5.22
CA THR A 99 -0.38 6.82 -5.55
C THR A 99 -0.29 8.18 -4.83
N TRP A 100 0.60 8.32 -3.84
CA TRP A 100 0.72 9.55 -3.03
C TRP A 100 1.97 10.36 -3.33
N THR A 101 3.00 9.74 -3.93
CA THR A 101 4.29 10.41 -4.17
C THR A 101 4.12 11.66 -5.02
N ALA A 102 3.32 11.60 -6.09
CA ALA A 102 3.05 12.76 -6.94
C ALA A 102 2.31 13.88 -6.18
N GLU A 103 1.36 13.53 -5.30
CA GLU A 103 0.63 14.50 -4.45
C GLU A 103 1.58 15.24 -3.50
N PHE A 104 2.46 14.50 -2.83
CA PHE A 104 3.39 15.11 -1.86
C PHE A 104 4.51 15.90 -2.55
N ALA A 105 4.92 15.48 -3.77
CA ALA A 105 5.84 16.23 -4.60
C ALA A 105 5.22 17.55 -5.08
N ASP A 106 3.98 17.53 -5.57
CA ASP A 106 3.23 18.74 -5.98
C ASP A 106 3.04 19.71 -4.81
N ALA A 107 2.79 19.20 -3.61
CA ALA A 107 2.74 19.99 -2.39
C ALA A 107 4.10 20.60 -1.98
N GLY A 108 5.18 20.27 -2.70
CA GLY A 108 6.54 20.70 -2.40
C GLY A 108 7.10 20.13 -1.09
N ALA A 109 6.60 18.98 -0.65
CA ALA A 109 7.01 18.36 0.60
C ALA A 109 8.21 17.42 0.46
N LEU A 110 8.53 16.99 -0.75
CA LEU A 110 9.59 16.01 -1.02
C LEU A 110 10.84 16.65 -1.64
N VAL A 111 11.97 15.97 -1.49
CA VAL A 111 13.26 16.30 -2.10
C VAL A 111 13.42 15.46 -3.37
N PRO A 112 13.83 16.04 -4.52
CA PRO A 112 14.19 15.28 -5.72
C PRO A 112 15.39 14.36 -5.47
N LEU A 113 15.32 13.12 -5.97
CA LEU A 113 16.32 12.08 -5.71
C LEU A 113 17.26 11.77 -6.89
N GLU A 114 17.04 12.38 -8.09
CA GLU A 114 17.81 12.03 -9.29
C GLU A 114 19.32 12.10 -9.11
N GLU A 115 19.82 13.15 -8.47
CA GLU A 115 21.27 13.31 -8.28
C GLU A 115 21.82 12.23 -7.36
N HIS A 116 21.12 11.93 -6.27
CA HIS A 116 21.50 10.86 -5.32
C HIS A 116 21.49 9.48 -5.99
N VAL A 117 20.43 9.16 -6.73
CA VAL A 117 20.26 7.88 -7.44
C VAL A 117 21.32 7.71 -8.54
N ALA A 118 21.65 8.79 -9.26
CA ALA A 118 22.68 8.78 -10.29
C ALA A 118 24.09 8.61 -9.68
N ASP A 119 24.39 9.29 -8.59
CA ASP A 119 25.68 9.19 -7.90
C ASP A 119 25.89 7.80 -7.28
N ALA A 120 24.83 7.16 -6.81
CA ALA A 120 24.84 5.76 -6.35
C ALA A 120 24.91 4.73 -7.50
N GLY A 121 24.72 5.15 -8.76
CA GLY A 121 24.77 4.28 -9.95
C GLY A 121 23.56 3.37 -10.08
N LEU A 122 22.41 3.73 -9.52
CA LEU A 122 21.19 2.90 -9.45
C LEU A 122 20.20 3.17 -10.58
N SER A 123 20.38 4.24 -11.36
CA SER A 123 19.38 4.73 -12.34
C SER A 123 18.93 3.69 -13.36
N ASP A 124 19.81 2.76 -13.76
CA ASP A 124 19.55 1.76 -14.80
C ASP A 124 18.99 0.42 -14.25
N ASP A 125 18.84 0.29 -12.92
CA ASP A 125 18.43 -0.96 -12.26
C ASP A 125 17.13 -0.81 -11.42
N LEU A 126 16.27 0.09 -11.80
CA LEU A 126 14.98 0.29 -11.13
C LEU A 126 13.81 -0.25 -11.95
N VAL A 127 12.77 -0.74 -11.30
CA VAL A 127 11.54 -1.19 -11.95
C VAL A 127 10.81 0.01 -12.56
N GLU A 128 10.68 0.02 -13.90
CA GLU A 128 10.18 1.16 -14.69
C GLU A 128 8.81 1.69 -14.19
N GLY A 129 7.85 0.80 -13.90
CA GLY A 129 6.53 1.23 -13.43
C GLY A 129 6.56 1.90 -12.05
N LEU A 130 7.53 1.55 -11.19
CA LEU A 130 7.72 2.24 -9.91
C LEU A 130 8.41 3.60 -10.11
N VAL A 131 9.38 3.68 -11.02
CA VAL A 131 10.02 4.96 -11.40
C VAL A 131 8.98 5.92 -11.96
N GLU A 132 8.10 5.45 -12.87
CA GLU A 132 7.00 6.25 -13.42
C GLU A 132 6.09 6.79 -12.31
N ALA A 133 5.65 5.93 -11.39
CA ALA A 133 4.79 6.31 -10.27
C ALA A 133 5.50 7.25 -9.25
N GLY A 134 6.83 7.17 -9.14
CA GLY A 134 7.66 8.01 -8.26
C GLY A 134 8.09 9.33 -8.90
N THR A 135 7.78 9.55 -10.19
CA THR A 135 8.20 10.73 -10.95
C THR A 135 7.08 11.76 -11.05
N TYR A 136 7.40 13.00 -10.75
CA TYR A 136 6.51 14.15 -10.92
C TYR A 136 7.30 15.32 -11.53
N ASP A 137 6.74 16.02 -12.52
CA ASP A 137 7.35 17.13 -13.25
C ASP A 137 8.79 16.81 -13.72
N GLU A 138 8.96 15.62 -14.33
CA GLU A 138 10.23 15.08 -14.85
C GLU A 138 11.32 14.82 -13.78
N GLN A 139 10.97 14.79 -12.48
CA GLN A 139 11.89 14.50 -11.38
C GLN A 139 11.42 13.32 -10.53
N LEU A 140 12.36 12.49 -10.08
CA LEU A 140 12.10 11.35 -9.21
C LEU A 140 12.03 11.79 -7.74
N TYR A 141 10.92 11.57 -7.06
CA TYR A 141 10.69 11.90 -5.65
C TYR A 141 10.52 10.68 -4.76
N GLY A 142 10.26 9.53 -5.37
CA GLY A 142 10.09 8.27 -4.68
C GLY A 142 11.09 7.22 -5.17
N MET A 143 12.06 6.83 -4.35
CA MET A 143 12.95 5.71 -4.66
C MET A 143 12.17 4.41 -4.64
N PRO A 144 12.11 3.63 -5.73
CA PRO A 144 11.49 2.32 -5.75
C PRO A 144 12.05 1.42 -4.65
N TRP A 145 11.25 1.06 -3.66
CA TRP A 145 11.67 0.17 -2.58
C TRP A 145 11.20 -1.26 -2.83
N TYR A 146 9.90 -1.42 -2.93
CA TYR A 146 9.33 -2.71 -3.29
C TYR A 146 8.02 -2.54 -4.07
N ALA A 147 7.63 -3.61 -4.74
CA ALA A 147 6.33 -3.69 -5.39
C ALA A 147 5.55 -4.90 -4.87
N GLY A 148 4.24 -4.74 -4.81
CA GLY A 148 3.30 -5.81 -4.55
C GLY A 148 2.25 -5.87 -5.64
N VAL A 149 1.76 -7.06 -5.89
CA VAL A 149 0.65 -7.29 -6.81
C VAL A 149 -0.38 -8.19 -6.14
N ARG A 150 -1.63 -8.02 -6.49
CA ARG A 150 -2.68 -8.91 -6.01
C ARG A 150 -2.93 -10.01 -7.02
N SER A 151 -3.14 -11.23 -6.51
CA SER A 151 -3.52 -12.40 -7.29
C SER A 151 -4.69 -13.13 -6.60
N LEU A 152 -5.24 -14.13 -7.26
CA LEU A 152 -6.22 -15.00 -6.65
C LEU A 152 -5.50 -15.98 -5.71
N ILE A 153 -5.84 -15.95 -4.42
CA ILE A 153 -5.44 -16.96 -3.45
C ILE A 153 -6.64 -17.88 -3.17
N TYR A 154 -6.38 -19.18 -3.12
CA TYR A 154 -7.43 -20.19 -2.93
C TYR A 154 -6.97 -21.33 -2.03
N ARG A 155 -7.91 -21.96 -1.33
CA ARG A 155 -7.70 -23.13 -0.49
C ARG A 155 -7.46 -24.36 -1.36
N SER A 156 -6.18 -24.69 -1.57
CA SER A 156 -5.78 -25.83 -2.41
C SER A 156 -6.24 -27.17 -1.85
N ASP A 157 -6.34 -27.32 -0.53
CA ASP A 157 -6.87 -28.53 0.12
C ASP A 157 -8.36 -28.74 -0.19
N ILE A 158 -9.17 -27.66 -0.23
CA ILE A 158 -10.59 -27.74 -0.62
C ILE A 158 -10.73 -28.03 -2.11
N PHE A 159 -9.90 -27.42 -2.93
CA PHE A 159 -9.89 -27.67 -4.37
C PHE A 159 -9.52 -29.11 -4.69
N GLU A 160 -8.52 -29.69 -4.01
CA GLU A 160 -8.18 -31.10 -4.12
C GLU A 160 -9.30 -32.01 -3.65
N GLU A 161 -9.95 -31.71 -2.50
CA GLU A 161 -11.11 -32.46 -1.99
C GLU A 161 -12.24 -32.54 -3.01
N LEU A 162 -12.52 -31.43 -3.70
CA LEU A 162 -13.61 -31.29 -4.66
C LEU A 162 -13.23 -31.65 -6.10
N GLY A 163 -11.93 -31.94 -6.36
CA GLY A 163 -11.41 -32.22 -7.70
C GLY A 163 -11.46 -31.02 -8.64
N LEU A 164 -11.27 -29.80 -8.09
CA LEU A 164 -11.25 -28.54 -8.82
C LEU A 164 -9.82 -28.16 -9.23
N GLU A 165 -9.71 -27.46 -10.34
CA GLU A 165 -8.48 -26.80 -10.78
C GLU A 165 -8.57 -25.29 -10.50
N ALA A 166 -7.43 -24.60 -10.42
CA ALA A 166 -7.42 -23.14 -10.28
C ALA A 166 -8.15 -22.47 -11.45
N PRO A 167 -9.10 -21.56 -11.22
CA PRO A 167 -9.89 -20.96 -12.28
C PRO A 167 -9.05 -20.06 -13.18
N THR A 168 -9.28 -20.16 -14.50
CA THR A 168 -8.63 -19.38 -15.56
C THR A 168 -9.61 -18.49 -16.32
N THR A 169 -10.90 -18.58 -16.01
CA THR A 169 -11.99 -17.75 -16.54
C THR A 169 -12.97 -17.37 -15.43
N TRP A 170 -13.79 -16.36 -15.67
CA TRP A 170 -14.86 -15.98 -14.73
C TRP A 170 -15.89 -17.09 -14.53
N GLN A 171 -16.21 -17.82 -15.58
CA GLN A 171 -17.15 -18.96 -15.44
C GLN A 171 -16.60 -20.04 -14.52
N GLU A 172 -15.30 -20.31 -14.58
CA GLU A 172 -14.66 -21.29 -13.68
C GLU A 172 -14.63 -20.82 -12.23
N ILE A 173 -14.56 -19.49 -11.96
CA ILE A 173 -14.78 -18.95 -10.60
C ILE A 173 -16.19 -19.27 -10.11
N VAL A 174 -17.21 -19.08 -10.96
CA VAL A 174 -18.61 -19.39 -10.60
C VAL A 174 -18.81 -20.87 -10.38
N ASP A 175 -18.23 -21.72 -11.23
CA ASP A 175 -18.34 -23.19 -11.12
C ASP A 175 -17.66 -23.68 -9.82
N ALA A 176 -16.44 -23.22 -9.54
CA ALA A 176 -15.71 -23.52 -8.30
C ALA A 176 -16.47 -23.03 -7.06
N GLY A 177 -16.92 -21.77 -7.08
CA GLY A 177 -17.70 -21.18 -5.99
C GLY A 177 -18.99 -21.95 -5.69
N SER A 178 -19.67 -22.42 -6.74
CA SER A 178 -20.89 -23.25 -6.61
C SER A 178 -20.60 -24.59 -5.96
N ALA A 179 -19.55 -25.29 -6.39
CA ALA A 179 -19.12 -26.56 -5.80
C ALA A 179 -18.71 -26.39 -4.33
N ILE A 180 -17.98 -25.31 -4.00
CA ILE A 180 -17.60 -24.99 -2.62
C ILE A 180 -18.85 -24.74 -1.76
N LYS A 181 -19.81 -23.93 -2.23
CA LYS A 181 -21.06 -23.67 -1.49
C LYS A 181 -21.90 -24.89 -1.28
N GLU A 182 -21.89 -25.87 -2.22
CA GLU A 182 -22.61 -27.15 -2.05
C GLU A 182 -21.94 -28.01 -0.95
N ALA A 183 -20.62 -28.09 -0.91
CA ALA A 183 -19.87 -28.90 0.05
C ALA A 183 -19.72 -28.20 1.42
N HIS A 184 -19.50 -26.90 1.43
CA HIS A 184 -19.22 -26.07 2.60
C HIS A 184 -20.17 -24.86 2.65
N PRO A 185 -21.48 -25.04 2.95
CA PRO A 185 -22.50 -23.98 2.81
C PRO A 185 -22.29 -22.76 3.70
N ASP A 186 -21.58 -22.89 4.81
CA ASP A 186 -21.31 -21.82 5.77
C ASP A 186 -20.06 -21.00 5.41
N MET A 187 -19.21 -21.50 4.48
CA MET A 187 -17.98 -20.83 4.05
C MET A 187 -18.27 -19.77 2.97
N ASN A 188 -17.54 -18.68 2.97
CA ASN A 188 -17.47 -17.79 1.81
C ASN A 188 -16.70 -18.52 0.71
N ALA A 189 -17.36 -18.81 -0.42
CA ALA A 189 -16.68 -19.42 -1.55
C ALA A 189 -15.72 -18.44 -2.22
N PHE A 190 -16.09 -17.15 -2.23
CA PHE A 190 -15.27 -16.04 -2.74
C PHE A 190 -15.51 -14.80 -1.88
N ALA A 191 -14.45 -14.10 -1.44
CA ALA A 191 -14.59 -12.83 -0.73
C ALA A 191 -14.87 -11.68 -1.70
N VAL A 192 -15.95 -10.93 -1.45
CA VAL A 192 -16.34 -9.73 -2.22
C VAL A 192 -16.31 -8.50 -1.29
N PRO A 193 -15.13 -7.92 -1.01
CA PRO A 193 -15.02 -6.78 -0.10
C PRO A 193 -15.51 -5.49 -0.77
N GLY A 194 -16.40 -4.77 -0.09
CA GLY A 194 -16.89 -3.48 -0.57
C GLY A 194 -15.99 -2.28 -0.21
N GLY A 195 -15.00 -2.48 0.65
CA GLY A 195 -14.07 -1.44 1.10
C GLY A 195 -12.62 -1.68 0.68
N ALA A 196 -12.39 -2.39 -0.43
CA ALA A 196 -11.06 -2.76 -0.93
C ALA A 196 -10.95 -2.42 -2.43
N GLU A 197 -10.71 -1.15 -2.75
CA GLU A 197 -10.71 -0.67 -4.14
C GLU A 197 -9.69 -1.38 -5.03
N PHE A 198 -8.50 -1.70 -4.51
CA PHE A 198 -7.47 -2.41 -5.27
C PHE A 198 -7.85 -3.85 -5.63
N VAL A 199 -8.76 -4.47 -4.89
CA VAL A 199 -9.37 -5.77 -5.21
C VAL A 199 -10.43 -5.62 -6.30
N THR A 200 -10.97 -4.42 -6.48
CA THR A 200 -12.05 -4.11 -7.43
C THR A 200 -11.55 -3.88 -8.85
N TYR A 201 -10.43 -3.15 -9.02
CA TYR A 201 -9.93 -2.76 -10.35
C TYR A 201 -9.59 -3.93 -11.29
N PRO A 202 -9.09 -5.09 -10.83
CA PRO A 202 -8.86 -6.24 -11.71
C PRO A 202 -10.10 -6.67 -12.50
N TRP A 203 -11.29 -6.51 -11.94
CA TRP A 203 -12.54 -6.88 -12.62
C TRP A 203 -12.92 -5.88 -13.71
N VAL A 204 -12.61 -4.60 -13.50
CA VAL A 204 -12.76 -3.55 -14.51
C VAL A 204 -11.88 -3.86 -15.71
N TRP A 205 -10.58 -4.02 -15.48
CA TRP A 205 -9.61 -4.32 -16.55
C TRP A 205 -9.82 -5.70 -17.16
N GLY A 206 -10.18 -6.71 -16.36
CA GLY A 206 -10.47 -8.07 -16.82
C GLY A 206 -11.68 -8.17 -17.76
N ALA A 207 -12.57 -7.17 -17.75
CA ALA A 207 -13.65 -7.01 -18.71
C ALA A 207 -13.23 -6.20 -19.97
N GLY A 208 -12.04 -5.60 -19.97
CA GLY A 208 -11.57 -4.68 -21.01
C GLY A 208 -11.93 -3.21 -20.76
N GLY A 209 -12.40 -2.88 -19.54
CA GLY A 209 -12.63 -1.50 -19.10
C GLY A 209 -11.36 -0.80 -18.63
N GLU A 210 -11.50 0.47 -18.25
CA GLU A 210 -10.41 1.32 -17.76
C GLU A 210 -10.87 2.09 -16.51
N VAL A 211 -9.94 2.48 -15.65
CA VAL A 211 -10.24 3.33 -14.48
C VAL A 211 -10.42 4.78 -14.93
N ALA A 212 -9.46 5.32 -15.65
CA ALA A 212 -9.51 6.65 -16.25
C ALA A 212 -8.57 6.74 -17.45
N THR A 213 -8.84 7.68 -18.34
CA THR A 213 -8.02 8.00 -19.51
C THR A 213 -7.63 9.47 -19.50
N LEU A 214 -6.39 9.75 -19.92
CA LEU A 214 -5.90 11.11 -20.11
C LEU A 214 -6.00 11.48 -21.60
N ASP A 215 -6.73 12.54 -21.93
CA ASP A 215 -6.80 13.12 -23.28
C ASP A 215 -6.33 14.58 -23.22
N ALA A 216 -5.23 14.85 -23.92
CA ALA A 216 -4.46 16.08 -23.78
C ALA A 216 -4.05 16.31 -22.31
N ASP A 217 -4.69 17.25 -21.62
CA ASP A 217 -4.37 17.60 -20.24
C ASP A 217 -5.55 17.33 -19.28
N ALA A 218 -6.55 16.55 -19.72
CA ALA A 218 -7.75 16.29 -18.92
C ALA A 218 -7.98 14.80 -18.72
N TRP A 219 -8.16 14.41 -17.46
CA TRP A 219 -8.56 13.08 -17.07
C TRP A 219 -10.07 12.88 -17.25
N THR A 220 -10.44 11.69 -17.69
CA THR A 220 -11.84 11.26 -17.74
C THR A 220 -11.95 9.85 -17.16
N SER A 221 -12.71 9.69 -16.09
CA SER A 221 -12.98 8.36 -15.54
C SER A 221 -13.76 7.51 -16.54
N GLN A 222 -13.38 6.26 -16.66
CA GLN A 222 -14.01 5.24 -17.51
C GLN A 222 -14.72 4.17 -16.68
N MET A 223 -14.88 4.39 -15.38
CA MET A 223 -15.51 3.44 -14.46
C MET A 223 -16.97 3.13 -14.83
N ASN A 224 -17.63 3.97 -15.59
CA ASN A 224 -19.00 3.77 -16.08
C ASN A 224 -19.08 3.33 -17.55
N SER A 225 -17.96 2.97 -18.18
CA SER A 225 -17.99 2.36 -19.51
C SER A 225 -18.74 1.02 -19.48
N PRO A 226 -19.31 0.56 -20.59
CA PRO A 226 -20.01 -0.72 -20.61
C PRO A 226 -19.17 -1.89 -20.12
N GLU A 227 -17.88 -1.90 -20.46
CA GLU A 227 -16.92 -2.93 -20.04
C GLU A 227 -16.65 -2.85 -18.54
N SER A 228 -16.44 -1.65 -17.99
CA SER A 228 -16.23 -1.44 -16.56
C SER A 228 -17.45 -1.86 -15.73
N VAL A 229 -18.64 -1.49 -16.21
CA VAL A 229 -19.92 -1.89 -15.57
C VAL A 229 -20.06 -3.41 -15.57
N GLU A 230 -19.78 -4.09 -16.69
CA GLU A 230 -19.82 -5.55 -16.79
C GLU A 230 -18.85 -6.21 -15.79
N GLY A 231 -17.64 -5.68 -15.66
CA GLY A 231 -16.66 -6.17 -14.67
C GLY A 231 -17.15 -6.06 -13.23
N ILE A 232 -17.73 -4.93 -12.88
CA ILE A 232 -18.26 -4.69 -11.55
C ILE A 232 -19.55 -5.49 -11.30
N GLU A 233 -20.42 -5.65 -12.28
CA GLU A 233 -21.59 -6.52 -12.17
C GLU A 233 -21.18 -7.98 -11.92
N PHE A 234 -20.16 -8.49 -12.62
CA PHE A 234 -19.64 -9.82 -12.35
C PHE A 234 -19.11 -9.93 -10.90
N PHE A 235 -18.22 -9.02 -10.48
CA PHE A 235 -17.62 -9.05 -9.14
C PHE A 235 -18.66 -8.98 -8.03
N THR A 236 -19.56 -8.03 -8.10
CA THR A 236 -20.62 -7.86 -7.09
C THR A 236 -21.65 -8.96 -7.16
N GLY A 237 -21.89 -9.54 -8.36
CA GLY A 237 -22.76 -10.70 -8.60
C GLY A 237 -22.31 -11.95 -7.89
N LEU A 238 -21.01 -12.13 -7.64
CA LEU A 238 -20.51 -13.26 -6.81
C LEU A 238 -21.15 -13.24 -5.41
N GLN A 239 -21.44 -12.07 -4.84
CA GLN A 239 -22.20 -11.94 -3.60
C GLN A 239 -23.72 -11.89 -3.83
N THR A 240 -24.19 -10.98 -4.68
CA THR A 240 -25.61 -10.62 -4.77
C THR A 240 -26.46 -11.65 -5.49
N GLU A 241 -25.90 -12.36 -6.48
CA GLU A 241 -26.58 -13.36 -7.28
C GLU A 241 -26.22 -14.79 -6.83
N HIS A 242 -24.92 -15.05 -6.56
CA HIS A 242 -24.44 -16.39 -6.24
C HIS A 242 -24.35 -16.68 -4.74
N GLY A 243 -24.33 -15.64 -3.88
CA GLY A 243 -24.23 -15.81 -2.43
C GLY A 243 -22.89 -16.38 -1.97
N PHE A 244 -21.82 -16.16 -2.76
CA PHE A 244 -20.48 -16.69 -2.44
C PHE A 244 -19.80 -15.93 -1.30
N SER A 245 -20.19 -14.68 -1.05
CA SER A 245 -19.69 -13.85 0.04
C SER A 245 -20.79 -13.52 1.03
N SER A 246 -20.44 -13.36 2.30
CA SER A 246 -21.38 -12.93 3.32
C SER A 246 -21.78 -11.47 3.13
N ALA A 247 -22.99 -11.10 3.54
CA ALA A 247 -23.43 -9.71 3.50
C ALA A 247 -22.53 -8.78 4.35
N GLY A 248 -21.81 -9.30 5.34
CA GLY A 248 -20.85 -8.54 6.13
C GLY A 248 -19.65 -8.04 5.31
N ALA A 249 -19.33 -8.71 4.21
CA ALA A 249 -18.22 -8.35 3.34
C ALA A 249 -18.43 -6.99 2.63
N THR A 250 -19.65 -6.47 2.58
CA THR A 250 -19.95 -5.12 2.06
C THR A 250 -19.07 -4.03 2.68
N THR A 251 -18.63 -4.20 3.92
CA THR A 251 -17.76 -3.23 4.62
C THR A 251 -16.32 -3.74 4.85
N TRP A 252 -15.98 -4.91 4.33
CA TRP A 252 -14.63 -5.43 4.48
C TRP A 252 -13.63 -4.61 3.67
N ASN A 253 -12.48 -4.34 4.28
CA ASN A 253 -11.25 -3.94 3.64
C ASN A 253 -10.33 -5.16 3.44
N GLU A 254 -9.12 -4.97 2.95
CA GLU A 254 -8.18 -6.07 2.71
C GLU A 254 -7.76 -6.80 4.01
N VAL A 255 -7.69 -6.10 5.14
CA VAL A 255 -7.40 -6.74 6.44
C VAL A 255 -8.51 -7.71 6.82
N ALA A 256 -9.77 -7.31 6.68
CA ALA A 256 -10.91 -8.19 6.98
C ALA A 256 -10.99 -9.41 6.03
N VAL A 257 -10.57 -9.26 4.77
CA VAL A 257 -10.43 -10.39 3.83
C VAL A 257 -9.36 -11.37 4.32
N LEU A 258 -8.18 -10.87 4.70
CA LEU A 258 -7.09 -11.66 5.26
C LEU A 258 -7.52 -12.38 6.53
N ASP A 259 -8.16 -11.69 7.46
CA ASP A 259 -8.69 -12.27 8.71
C ASP A 259 -9.67 -13.42 8.43
N SER A 260 -10.61 -13.23 7.50
CA SER A 260 -11.58 -14.25 7.11
C SER A 260 -10.94 -15.48 6.46
N PHE A 261 -9.94 -15.27 5.60
CA PHE A 261 -9.21 -16.37 4.99
C PHE A 261 -8.36 -17.13 6.02
N THR A 262 -7.67 -16.42 6.89
CA THR A 262 -6.83 -16.97 7.95
C THR A 262 -7.64 -17.72 9.00
N ALA A 263 -8.87 -17.28 9.27
CA ALA A 263 -9.82 -18.02 10.13
C ALA A 263 -10.34 -19.32 9.47
N GLY A 264 -10.14 -19.49 8.16
CA GLY A 264 -10.66 -20.62 7.40
C GLY A 264 -12.11 -20.44 6.94
N ASP A 265 -12.65 -19.23 7.02
CA ASP A 265 -14.03 -18.90 6.67
C ASP A 265 -14.21 -18.54 5.18
N THR A 266 -13.11 -18.38 4.44
CA THR A 266 -13.09 -18.02 3.02
C THR A 266 -12.23 -18.99 2.22
N ALA A 267 -12.72 -19.43 1.05
CA ALA A 267 -12.05 -20.40 0.18
C ALA A 267 -11.26 -19.74 -0.97
N MET A 268 -11.75 -18.64 -1.54
CA MET A 268 -11.11 -17.86 -2.59
C MET A 268 -11.15 -16.37 -2.26
N ALA A 269 -10.06 -15.67 -2.52
CA ALA A 269 -9.99 -14.21 -2.39
C ALA A 269 -8.89 -13.63 -3.28
N VAL A 270 -9.07 -12.40 -3.74
CA VAL A 270 -7.98 -11.62 -4.32
C VAL A 270 -7.22 -10.96 -3.16
N MET A 271 -5.94 -11.31 -3.02
CA MET A 271 -5.07 -10.82 -1.94
C MET A 271 -3.66 -10.55 -2.47
N GLY A 272 -2.89 -9.76 -1.72
CA GLY A 272 -1.54 -9.36 -2.08
C GLY A 272 -0.49 -10.44 -1.90
N SER A 273 0.64 -10.33 -2.63
CA SER A 273 1.80 -11.24 -2.55
C SER A 273 2.42 -11.33 -1.16
N TRP A 274 2.18 -10.35 -0.31
CA TRP A 274 2.64 -10.26 1.08
C TRP A 274 1.76 -11.03 2.09
N THR A 275 0.55 -11.44 1.70
CA THR A 275 -0.38 -12.10 2.63
C THR A 275 -0.07 -13.57 2.91
N PRO A 276 0.56 -14.37 2.05
CA PRO A 276 0.88 -15.77 2.33
C PRO A 276 1.72 -15.96 3.61
N ALA A 277 2.75 -15.14 3.81
CA ALA A 277 3.56 -15.19 5.02
C ALA A 277 2.74 -14.87 6.28
N THR A 278 1.92 -13.82 6.23
CA THR A 278 1.04 -13.42 7.33
C THR A 278 -0.02 -14.49 7.65
N ILE A 279 -0.58 -15.16 6.63
CA ILE A 279 -1.53 -16.27 6.83
C ILE A 279 -0.89 -17.39 7.64
N VAL A 280 0.33 -17.81 7.28
CA VAL A 280 1.04 -18.88 7.97
C VAL A 280 1.49 -18.46 9.39
N GLU A 281 1.92 -17.22 9.56
CA GLU A 281 2.28 -16.66 10.87
C GLU A 281 1.08 -16.67 11.84
N GLN A 282 -0.09 -16.23 11.38
CA GLN A 282 -1.30 -16.15 12.18
C GLN A 282 -1.98 -17.53 12.36
N ASN A 283 -1.89 -18.41 11.37
CA ASN A 283 -2.51 -19.75 11.39
C ASN A 283 -1.64 -20.80 10.69
N ALA A 284 -0.69 -21.37 11.44
CA ALA A 284 0.21 -22.41 10.94
C ALA A 284 -0.51 -23.67 10.43
N ASP A 285 -1.78 -23.89 10.79
CA ASP A 285 -2.57 -25.02 10.29
C ASP A 285 -2.92 -24.86 8.79
N LEU A 286 -2.77 -23.67 8.22
CA LEU A 286 -2.98 -23.42 6.80
C LEU A 286 -1.71 -23.60 5.95
N ASP A 287 -0.57 -23.82 6.55
CA ASP A 287 0.67 -24.08 5.81
C ASP A 287 0.49 -25.26 4.84
N GLY A 288 0.81 -25.03 3.56
CA GLY A 288 0.64 -25.99 2.46
C GLY A 288 -0.83 -26.29 2.07
N LYS A 289 -1.82 -25.54 2.58
CA LYS A 289 -3.25 -25.75 2.29
C LYS A 289 -3.87 -24.65 1.42
N PHE A 290 -3.08 -23.76 0.90
CA PHE A 290 -3.52 -22.75 -0.06
C PHE A 290 -2.46 -22.54 -1.15
N ALA A 291 -2.89 -22.00 -2.24
CA ALA A 291 -2.05 -21.66 -3.38
C ALA A 291 -2.52 -20.37 -4.03
N ALA A 292 -1.72 -19.82 -4.94
CA ALA A 292 -2.07 -18.67 -5.73
C ALA A 292 -2.26 -19.03 -7.20
N ALA A 293 -2.99 -18.19 -7.93
CA ALA A 293 -3.14 -18.19 -9.38
C ALA A 293 -3.29 -16.76 -9.87
N PRO A 294 -2.87 -16.42 -11.10
CA PRO A 294 -3.21 -15.14 -11.68
C PRO A 294 -4.71 -14.88 -11.68
N ILE A 295 -5.14 -13.63 -11.52
CA ILE A 295 -6.55 -13.26 -11.58
C ILE A 295 -7.04 -13.47 -13.01
N PRO A 296 -8.08 -14.29 -13.24
CA PRO A 296 -8.55 -14.56 -14.60
C PRO A 296 -9.31 -13.37 -15.18
N ALA A 297 -9.03 -13.03 -16.44
CA ALA A 297 -9.87 -12.15 -17.22
C ALA A 297 -11.17 -12.89 -17.65
N LYS A 298 -12.16 -12.12 -18.12
CA LYS A 298 -13.50 -12.61 -18.47
C LYS A 298 -13.50 -13.85 -19.37
N ASP A 299 -12.78 -13.78 -20.47
CA ASP A 299 -12.73 -14.82 -21.50
C ASP A 299 -11.41 -15.64 -21.44
N GLY A 300 -10.69 -15.58 -20.34
CA GLY A 300 -9.38 -16.19 -20.12
C GLY A 300 -8.22 -15.24 -20.32
N GLY A 301 -7.04 -15.68 -19.91
CA GLY A 301 -5.87 -14.83 -19.75
C GLY A 301 -5.82 -14.19 -18.36
N ILE A 302 -4.93 -13.22 -18.19
CA ILE A 302 -4.67 -12.56 -16.90
C ILE A 302 -5.37 -11.20 -16.88
N ALA A 303 -6.25 -10.99 -15.90
CA ALA A 303 -6.80 -9.66 -15.64
C ALA A 303 -5.69 -8.78 -15.05
N PRO A 304 -5.50 -7.55 -15.54
CA PRO A 304 -4.56 -6.65 -14.92
C PRO A 304 -4.86 -6.42 -13.42
N SER A 305 -3.81 -6.28 -12.62
CA SER A 305 -3.89 -6.00 -11.19
C SER A 305 -3.00 -4.83 -10.86
N VAL A 306 -3.40 -4.03 -9.88
CA VAL A 306 -2.65 -2.84 -9.49
C VAL A 306 -1.23 -3.24 -9.10
N LEU A 307 -0.25 -2.72 -9.83
CA LEU A 307 1.12 -2.64 -9.39
C LEU A 307 1.16 -1.59 -8.29
N GLY A 308 0.88 -2.05 -7.08
CA GLY A 308 1.03 -1.24 -5.89
C GLY A 308 2.43 -1.45 -5.36
N GLY A 309 2.99 -0.41 -4.83
CA GLY A 309 4.28 -0.54 -4.19
C GLY A 309 4.49 0.62 -3.27
N SER A 310 5.68 0.60 -2.71
CA SER A 310 6.12 1.64 -1.85
C SER A 310 7.38 2.26 -2.40
N HIS A 311 7.43 3.56 -2.30
CA HIS A 311 8.64 4.34 -2.44
C HIS A 311 9.20 4.65 -1.05
N LEU A 312 10.49 4.84 -0.98
CA LEU A 312 11.09 5.62 0.10
C LEU A 312 11.28 7.06 -0.41
N SER A 313 10.60 7.99 0.25
CA SER A 313 10.62 9.42 -0.12
C SER A 313 11.30 10.23 0.98
N MET A 314 12.19 11.13 0.57
CA MET A 314 12.87 12.06 1.45
C MET A 314 12.02 13.34 1.60
N PHE A 315 11.74 13.74 2.82
CA PHE A 315 10.98 14.96 3.08
C PHE A 315 11.89 16.19 3.19
N ASN A 316 11.42 17.32 2.69
CA ASN A 316 12.15 18.60 2.69
C ASN A 316 12.37 19.20 4.08
N THR A 317 11.87 18.56 5.13
CA THR A 317 12.11 18.92 6.53
C THR A 317 13.35 18.27 7.11
N THR A 318 13.99 17.34 6.38
CA THR A 318 15.25 16.74 6.82
C THR A 318 16.36 17.80 6.90
N ASP A 319 17.19 17.69 7.94
CA ASP A 319 18.37 18.53 8.12
C ASP A 319 19.65 17.92 7.49
N ASP A 320 19.57 16.63 7.04
CA ASP A 320 20.72 15.87 6.52
C ASP A 320 20.28 14.92 5.36
N GLU A 321 20.28 15.46 4.14
CA GLU A 321 19.90 14.71 2.92
C GLU A 321 20.87 13.54 2.63
N GLU A 322 22.16 13.66 2.98
CA GLU A 322 23.14 12.57 2.77
C GLU A 322 22.83 11.38 3.70
N LEU A 323 22.49 11.67 4.96
CA LEU A 323 22.10 10.64 5.92
C LEU A 323 20.77 9.99 5.54
N ALA A 324 19.79 10.78 5.10
CA ALA A 324 18.49 10.31 4.64
C ALA A 324 18.64 9.39 3.41
N PHE A 325 19.49 9.77 2.45
CA PHE A 325 19.73 8.93 1.28
C PHE A 325 20.52 7.66 1.61
N ALA A 326 21.44 7.69 2.57
CA ALA A 326 22.13 6.48 3.02
C ALA A 326 21.16 5.42 3.55
N PHE A 327 20.10 5.82 4.27
CA PHE A 327 19.03 4.93 4.68
C PHE A 327 18.24 4.39 3.46
N ILE A 328 17.87 5.27 2.53
CA ILE A 328 17.16 4.90 1.30
C ILE A 328 17.98 3.87 0.52
N GLU A 329 19.27 4.11 0.30
CA GLU A 329 20.17 3.19 -0.41
C GLU A 329 20.28 1.84 0.31
N MET A 330 20.47 1.84 1.64
CA MET A 330 20.54 0.63 2.46
C MET A 330 19.28 -0.24 2.33
N MET A 331 18.11 0.38 2.28
CA MET A 331 16.82 -0.33 2.20
C MET A 331 16.45 -0.79 0.80
N THR A 332 16.97 -0.13 -0.23
CA THR A 332 16.60 -0.41 -1.62
C THR A 332 17.64 -1.26 -2.36
N THR A 333 18.79 -1.51 -1.75
CA THR A 333 19.89 -2.28 -2.36
C THR A 333 20.41 -3.37 -1.42
N GLY A 334 21.10 -4.37 -1.98
CA GLY A 334 21.86 -5.36 -1.22
C GLY A 334 21.04 -6.25 -0.30
N GLU A 335 21.61 -6.57 0.87
CA GLU A 335 21.09 -7.60 1.77
C GLU A 335 19.71 -7.25 2.35
N PHE A 336 19.47 -6.01 2.76
CA PHE A 336 18.19 -5.61 3.35
C PHE A 336 17.05 -5.56 2.34
N ALA A 337 17.33 -5.18 1.08
CA ALA A 337 16.34 -5.25 0.00
C ALA A 337 15.92 -6.71 -0.29
N ASP A 338 16.90 -7.63 -0.38
CA ASP A 338 16.67 -9.06 -0.57
C ASP A 338 15.92 -9.69 0.61
N GLN A 339 16.34 -9.36 1.83
CA GLN A 339 15.73 -9.88 3.05
C GLN A 339 14.28 -9.40 3.18
N TRP A 340 14.02 -8.09 2.99
CA TRP A 340 12.67 -7.54 3.02
C TRP A 340 11.74 -8.23 2.02
N ALA A 341 12.18 -8.37 0.78
CA ALA A 341 11.40 -9.05 -0.26
C ALA A 341 11.11 -10.52 0.11
N SER A 342 12.11 -11.25 0.62
CA SER A 342 11.95 -12.68 0.96
C SER A 342 11.08 -12.92 2.19
N GLU A 343 11.12 -12.05 3.19
CA GLU A 343 10.35 -12.19 4.43
C GLU A 343 8.90 -11.72 4.27
N THR A 344 8.68 -10.71 3.43
CA THR A 344 7.36 -10.10 3.26
C THR A 344 6.59 -10.61 2.06
N GLY A 345 7.26 -11.21 1.06
CA GLY A 345 6.65 -11.63 -0.20
C GLY A 345 6.37 -10.48 -1.18
N TYR A 346 6.97 -9.31 -0.95
CA TYR A 346 7.02 -8.24 -1.92
C TYR A 346 8.09 -8.50 -2.99
N PHE A 347 7.97 -7.83 -4.12
CA PHE A 347 8.98 -7.83 -5.17
C PHE A 347 9.89 -6.62 -5.00
N PRO A 348 11.23 -6.79 -5.12
CA PRO A 348 12.17 -5.68 -4.98
C PRO A 348 11.92 -4.57 -6.00
N GLY A 349 12.23 -3.33 -5.61
CA GLY A 349 12.19 -2.18 -6.52
C GLY A 349 13.34 -2.15 -7.54
N GLN A 350 14.37 -3.00 -7.35
CA GLN A 350 15.46 -3.20 -8.31
C GLN A 350 15.12 -4.33 -9.30
N ALA A 351 15.29 -4.04 -10.60
CA ALA A 351 15.01 -5.00 -11.66
C ALA A 351 15.92 -6.24 -11.61
N SER A 352 17.19 -6.08 -11.25
CA SER A 352 18.15 -7.21 -11.13
C SER A 352 17.78 -8.19 -10.02
N LEU A 353 17.15 -7.75 -8.95
CA LEU A 353 16.68 -8.59 -7.86
C LEU A 353 15.36 -9.31 -8.19
N LEU A 354 14.56 -8.75 -9.08
CA LEU A 354 13.27 -9.32 -9.50
C LEU A 354 13.43 -10.64 -10.27
N ASP A 355 14.51 -10.84 -11.00
CA ASP A 355 14.76 -12.02 -11.83
C ASP A 355 14.70 -13.35 -11.04
N SER A 356 15.10 -13.33 -9.77
CA SER A 356 15.06 -14.51 -8.90
C SER A 356 13.63 -14.90 -8.52
N ALA A 357 12.76 -13.93 -8.26
CA ALA A 357 11.34 -14.15 -7.94
C ALA A 357 10.56 -14.68 -9.16
N VAL A 358 10.81 -14.10 -10.34
CA VAL A 358 10.20 -14.54 -11.62
C VAL A 358 10.59 -15.96 -11.98
N SER A 359 11.79 -16.40 -11.61
CA SER A 359 12.29 -17.76 -11.89
C SER A 359 11.90 -18.78 -10.82
N SER A 360 11.09 -18.42 -9.81
CA SER A 360 10.69 -19.30 -8.72
C SER A 360 9.71 -20.38 -9.20
N ASP A 361 9.86 -21.61 -8.68
CA ASP A 361 8.88 -22.70 -8.84
C ASP A 361 7.90 -22.79 -7.64
N ASP A 362 8.02 -21.86 -6.67
CA ASP A 362 7.14 -21.84 -5.48
C ASP A 362 5.70 -21.49 -5.86
N PRO A 363 4.70 -22.31 -5.48
CA PRO A 363 3.29 -22.07 -5.81
C PRO A 363 2.68 -20.82 -5.16
N LEU A 364 3.39 -20.19 -4.22
CA LEU A 364 3.00 -18.92 -3.60
C LEU A 364 3.84 -17.74 -4.09
N VAL A 365 4.84 -17.96 -4.96
CA VAL A 365 5.67 -16.91 -5.56
C VAL A 365 5.44 -16.82 -7.07
N ALA A 366 5.57 -17.93 -7.79
CA ALA A 366 5.48 -17.96 -9.26
C ALA A 366 4.19 -17.34 -9.84
N PRO A 367 2.97 -17.59 -9.29
CA PRO A 367 1.77 -16.98 -9.81
C PRO A 367 1.72 -15.45 -9.60
N PHE A 368 2.23 -14.97 -8.48
CA PHE A 368 2.33 -13.53 -8.24
C PHE A 368 3.37 -12.88 -9.16
N ALA A 369 4.51 -13.53 -9.39
CA ALA A 369 5.51 -13.05 -10.34
C ALA A 369 4.95 -12.99 -11.76
N THR A 370 4.16 -14.00 -12.15
CA THR A 370 3.44 -14.01 -13.44
C THR A 370 2.42 -12.86 -13.51
N GLN A 371 1.64 -12.67 -12.45
CA GLN A 371 0.69 -11.54 -12.36
C GLN A 371 1.40 -10.20 -12.43
N PHE A 372 2.57 -10.07 -11.80
CA PHE A 372 3.38 -8.86 -11.81
C PHE A 372 3.87 -8.51 -13.21
N VAL A 373 4.50 -9.50 -13.90
CA VAL A 373 5.15 -9.27 -15.20
C VAL A 373 4.14 -9.16 -16.34
N ASP A 374 3.14 -10.05 -16.37
CA ASP A 374 2.21 -10.20 -17.48
C ASP A 374 0.88 -9.45 -17.26
N GLY A 375 0.57 -9.08 -16.03
CA GLY A 375 -0.71 -8.47 -15.65
C GLY A 375 -0.58 -7.30 -14.67
N GLY A 376 0.58 -6.66 -14.56
CA GLY A 376 0.72 -5.44 -13.78
C GLY A 376 0.09 -4.24 -14.47
N ALA A 377 -0.64 -3.39 -13.74
CA ALA A 377 -1.22 -2.14 -14.24
C ALA A 377 -1.07 -1.01 -13.22
N THR A 378 -0.87 0.20 -13.69
CA THR A 378 -0.79 1.40 -12.86
C THR A 378 -2.15 2.12 -12.83
N LEU A 379 -2.45 2.74 -11.70
CA LEU A 379 -3.54 3.71 -11.57
C LEU A 379 -3.11 5.06 -12.15
N PRO A 380 -4.04 6.01 -12.39
CA PRO A 380 -3.68 7.33 -12.89
C PRO A 380 -2.58 7.99 -12.04
N VAL A 381 -1.43 8.26 -12.64
CA VAL A 381 -0.31 8.97 -11.98
C VAL A 381 -0.59 10.47 -12.09
N THR A 382 -1.15 11.02 -11.02
CA THR A 382 -1.51 12.44 -10.92
C THR A 382 -1.54 12.86 -9.45
N PRO A 383 -1.16 14.10 -9.11
CA PRO A 383 -1.21 14.61 -7.73
C PRO A 383 -2.61 14.53 -7.10
N THR A 384 -3.65 14.49 -7.92
CA THR A 384 -5.05 14.52 -7.46
C THR A 384 -5.65 13.14 -7.21
N PHE A 385 -4.95 12.03 -7.53
CA PHE A 385 -5.49 10.68 -7.31
C PHE A 385 -5.69 10.36 -5.82
N GLY A 386 -4.82 10.88 -4.95
CA GLY A 386 -4.99 10.77 -3.50
C GLY A 386 -6.35 11.31 -3.00
N ALA A 387 -6.88 12.37 -3.63
CA ALA A 387 -8.21 12.89 -3.31
C ALA A 387 -9.35 11.92 -3.68
N VAL A 388 -9.20 11.16 -4.78
CA VAL A 388 -10.16 10.11 -5.17
C VAL A 388 -10.19 9.01 -4.10
N GLN A 389 -9.03 8.58 -3.63
CA GLN A 389 -8.90 7.58 -2.57
C GLN A 389 -9.44 8.08 -1.23
N ALA A 390 -9.11 9.30 -0.82
CA ALA A 390 -9.61 9.92 0.41
C ALA A 390 -11.14 10.05 0.43
N LYS A 391 -11.77 10.26 -0.73
CA LYS A 391 -13.23 10.26 -0.90
C LYS A 391 -13.85 8.88 -0.87
N GLN A 392 -13.04 7.82 -1.01
CA GLN A 392 -13.54 6.44 -1.10
C GLN A 392 -14.55 6.25 -2.24
N THR A 393 -14.35 6.95 -3.35
CA THR A 393 -15.32 7.03 -4.47
C THR A 393 -15.66 5.64 -5.01
N THR A 394 -14.65 4.80 -5.30
CA THR A 394 -14.84 3.42 -5.76
C THR A 394 -15.52 2.56 -4.70
N ASN A 395 -15.02 2.59 -3.46
CA ASN A 395 -15.57 1.80 -2.35
C ASN A 395 -17.04 2.14 -2.10
N THR A 396 -17.42 3.43 -2.14
CA THR A 396 -18.80 3.89 -1.96
C THR A 396 -19.72 3.32 -3.03
N ALA A 397 -19.27 3.30 -4.30
CA ALA A 397 -20.05 2.72 -5.39
C ALA A 397 -20.27 1.21 -5.18
N ILE A 398 -19.18 0.45 -4.88
CA ILE A 398 -19.27 -0.99 -4.64
C ILE A 398 -20.19 -1.31 -3.46
N GLN A 399 -20.05 -0.60 -2.35
CA GLN A 399 -20.92 -0.79 -1.16
C GLN A 399 -22.39 -0.52 -1.48
N SER A 400 -22.68 0.51 -2.29
CA SER A 400 -24.05 0.83 -2.72
C SER A 400 -24.67 -0.29 -3.57
N ILE A 401 -23.88 -0.88 -4.47
CA ILE A 401 -24.30 -2.02 -5.29
C ILE A 401 -24.54 -3.25 -4.42
N LEU A 402 -23.60 -3.61 -3.55
CA LEU A 402 -23.67 -4.77 -2.67
C LEU A 402 -24.84 -4.68 -1.66
N SER A 403 -25.20 -3.45 -1.24
CA SER A 403 -26.33 -3.20 -0.35
C SER A 403 -27.68 -3.19 -1.10
N GLY A 404 -27.66 -3.13 -2.44
CA GLY A 404 -28.85 -3.03 -3.29
C GLY A 404 -29.47 -1.62 -3.30
N ASP A 405 -28.73 -0.60 -2.89
CA ASP A 405 -29.17 0.80 -2.86
C ASP A 405 -29.15 1.45 -4.26
N ALA A 406 -28.29 0.95 -5.17
CA ALA A 406 -28.20 1.40 -6.55
C ALA A 406 -27.91 0.23 -7.51
N SER A 407 -28.25 0.40 -8.80
CA SER A 407 -27.74 -0.46 -9.86
C SER A 407 -26.24 -0.21 -10.07
N ALA A 408 -25.52 -1.17 -10.66
CA ALA A 408 -24.12 -0.97 -11.00
C ALA A 408 -23.91 0.26 -11.89
N GLN A 409 -24.74 0.42 -12.93
CA GLN A 409 -24.66 1.58 -13.83
C GLN A 409 -24.87 2.91 -13.07
N ASP A 410 -25.92 3.04 -12.25
CA ASP A 410 -26.22 4.29 -11.54
C ASP A 410 -25.10 4.63 -10.54
N ALA A 411 -24.58 3.63 -9.81
CA ALA A 411 -23.49 3.82 -8.85
C ALA A 411 -22.19 4.23 -9.54
N LEU A 412 -21.86 3.57 -10.66
CA LEU A 412 -20.65 3.88 -11.42
C LEU A 412 -20.74 5.16 -12.23
N ASP A 413 -21.92 5.58 -12.69
CA ASP A 413 -22.14 6.91 -13.27
C ASP A 413 -21.83 8.02 -12.24
N ALA A 414 -22.29 7.86 -11.02
CA ALA A 414 -21.99 8.81 -9.95
C ALA A 414 -20.48 8.80 -9.59
N ALA A 415 -19.90 7.62 -9.45
CA ALA A 415 -18.46 7.49 -9.14
C ALA A 415 -17.57 8.06 -10.25
N ALA A 416 -17.87 7.79 -11.51
CA ALA A 416 -17.12 8.32 -12.65
C ALA A 416 -17.20 9.84 -12.77
N ALA A 417 -18.36 10.43 -12.46
CA ALA A 417 -18.51 11.88 -12.44
C ALA A 417 -17.67 12.52 -11.31
N GLU A 418 -17.74 11.98 -10.10
CA GLU A 418 -16.94 12.44 -8.95
C GLU A 418 -15.44 12.26 -9.19
N MET A 419 -15.02 11.08 -9.67
CA MET A 419 -13.61 10.79 -9.98
C MET A 419 -13.07 11.76 -11.05
N THR A 420 -13.84 12.01 -12.12
CA THR A 420 -13.44 12.98 -13.16
C THR A 420 -13.28 14.39 -12.61
N GLU A 421 -14.18 14.83 -11.72
CA GLU A 421 -14.08 16.12 -11.06
C GLU A 421 -12.82 16.21 -10.17
N LEU A 422 -12.57 15.19 -9.37
CA LEU A 422 -11.41 15.13 -8.47
C LEU A 422 -10.08 15.06 -9.21
N LEU A 423 -9.99 14.23 -10.26
CA LEU A 423 -8.77 14.08 -11.07
C LEU A 423 -8.37 15.37 -11.80
N ASN A 424 -9.29 16.30 -12.05
CA ASN A 424 -9.03 17.58 -12.71
C ASN A 424 -9.16 18.78 -11.74
N ALA A 425 -9.16 18.52 -10.41
CA ALA A 425 -9.17 19.61 -9.43
C ALA A 425 -7.83 20.36 -9.46
N GLU A 426 -7.88 21.74 -9.40
CA GLU A 426 -6.69 22.60 -9.33
C GLU A 426 -6.17 22.70 -7.88
#